data_0a5e70aed9831fb7950884004c9cd479
#
_entry.id   0a5e70aed9831fb7950884004c9cd479
#
_cell.length_a   1.000
_cell.length_b   1.000
_cell.length_c   1.000
_cell.angle_alpha   90.00
_cell.angle_beta   90.00
_cell.angle_gamma   90.00
#
_symmetry.space_group_name_H-M   'P 1'
#
loop_
_entity.id
_entity.type
_entity.pdbx_description
1 polymer ?
#
loop_
_entity_poly.entity_id
_entity_poly.type
_entity_poly.pdbx_seq_one_letter_code
_entity_poly.pdbx_strand_id
1 'polypeptide(L)'
;MDIAPIPSGLKAVGASTAAFAQAFPARDLPAGAMRRVSFGDLDIVVAHTSHGLVAIDDRCPHMAAPLSIGELDGCLLACPLHSGQFDLSTGLPTRMPTTGGLDADGAYHPVWAPEGREPKPDPPGLKSEARRLTRVRRIRYYPVRVVDGVIEVAVPAE
;
A
#
# COMPACT_ATOMS: atom_id res chain seq x y z
N MET A 1 -12.12 18.16 -2.68
CA MET A 1 -11.04 17.15 -2.63
C MET A 1 -11.51 15.93 -3.41
N ASP A 2 -10.80 15.60 -4.47
CA ASP A 2 -11.20 14.51 -5.35
C ASP A 2 -10.88 13.15 -4.74
N ILE A 3 -11.69 12.16 -5.09
CA ILE A 3 -11.48 10.77 -4.69
C ILE A 3 -10.90 10.03 -5.90
N ALA A 4 -9.78 9.37 -5.71
CA ALA A 4 -9.19 8.54 -6.76
C ALA A 4 -10.02 7.26 -6.94
N PRO A 5 -10.20 6.77 -8.18
CA PRO A 5 -10.92 5.52 -8.40
C PRO A 5 -10.13 4.33 -7.85
N ILE A 6 -10.86 3.35 -7.31
CA ILE A 6 -10.24 2.10 -6.88
C ILE A 6 -9.98 1.24 -8.11
N PRO A 7 -8.75 0.71 -8.30
CA PRO A 7 -8.48 -0.21 -9.40
C PRO A 7 -9.39 -1.43 -9.37
N SER A 8 -9.80 -1.89 -10.54
CA SER A 8 -10.71 -3.03 -10.68
C SER A 8 -10.18 -4.28 -9.97
N GLY A 9 -11.02 -4.92 -9.17
CA GLY A 9 -10.69 -6.16 -8.46
C GLY A 9 -9.84 -5.99 -7.20
N LEU A 10 -9.49 -4.76 -6.79
CA LEU A 10 -8.62 -4.51 -5.63
C LEU A 10 -9.35 -3.97 -4.41
N LYS A 11 -10.67 -3.84 -4.46
CA LYS A 11 -11.45 -3.45 -3.28
C LYS A 11 -11.42 -4.57 -2.24
N ALA A 12 -11.22 -4.22 -0.98
CA ALA A 12 -11.23 -5.19 0.11
C ALA A 12 -12.55 -5.96 0.18
N VAL A 13 -12.48 -7.24 0.53
CA VAL A 13 -13.66 -8.08 0.67
C VAL A 13 -14.59 -7.50 1.73
N GLY A 14 -15.88 -7.38 1.42
CA GLY A 14 -16.88 -6.81 2.31
C GLY A 14 -16.94 -5.29 2.33
N ALA A 15 -15.98 -4.59 1.72
CA ALA A 15 -15.94 -3.11 1.75
C ALA A 15 -17.10 -2.47 0.98
N SER A 16 -17.64 -3.13 -0.05
CA SER A 16 -18.74 -2.58 -0.86
C SER A 16 -20.05 -2.44 -0.10
N THR A 17 -20.26 -3.25 0.93
CA THR A 17 -21.46 -3.24 1.78
C THR A 17 -21.20 -2.68 3.17
N ALA A 18 -19.96 -2.24 3.43
CA ALA A 18 -19.57 -1.73 4.73
C ALA A 18 -20.14 -0.32 4.97
N ALA A 19 -20.43 -0.02 6.22
CA ALA A 19 -20.75 1.34 6.64
C ALA A 19 -19.51 2.21 6.62
N PHE A 20 -19.68 3.50 6.28
CA PHE A 20 -18.61 4.46 6.38
C PHE A 20 -18.37 4.88 7.84
N ALA A 21 -17.11 4.89 8.25
CA ALA A 21 -16.67 5.37 9.55
C ALA A 21 -15.82 6.63 9.38
N GLN A 22 -15.98 7.57 10.30
CA GLN A 22 -15.21 8.81 10.28
C GLN A 22 -13.74 8.55 10.61
N ALA A 23 -12.85 9.10 9.82
CA ALA A 23 -11.41 9.03 10.05
C ALA A 23 -10.88 10.29 10.72
N PHE A 24 -10.82 11.39 9.96
CA PHE A 24 -10.29 12.68 10.45
C PHE A 24 -10.68 13.80 9.48
N PRO A 25 -10.53 15.09 9.89
CA PRO A 25 -10.84 16.21 8.99
C PRO A 25 -9.95 16.21 7.75
N ALA A 26 -10.56 16.48 6.59
CA ALA A 26 -9.83 16.52 5.32
C ALA A 26 -8.71 17.58 5.30
N ARG A 27 -8.90 18.69 6.03
CA ARG A 27 -7.88 19.75 6.15
C ARG A 27 -6.58 19.25 6.79
N ASP A 28 -6.63 18.15 7.53
CA ASP A 28 -5.44 17.57 8.18
C ASP A 28 -4.61 16.69 7.24
N LEU A 29 -5.05 16.55 5.98
CA LEU A 29 -4.34 15.73 4.98
C LEU A 29 -4.04 16.57 3.72
N PRO A 30 -3.00 17.41 3.74
CA PRO A 30 -2.60 18.17 2.56
C PRO A 30 -2.14 17.26 1.43
N ALA A 31 -2.10 17.80 0.20
CA ALA A 31 -1.62 17.06 -0.96
C ALA A 31 -0.22 16.48 -0.71
N GLY A 32 -0.02 15.22 -1.05
CA GLY A 32 1.25 14.53 -0.83
C GLY A 32 1.43 13.92 0.55
N ALA A 33 0.46 14.11 1.46
CA ALA A 33 0.53 13.55 2.80
C ALA A 33 -0.18 12.20 2.91
N MET A 34 0.23 11.43 3.90
CA MET A 34 -0.42 10.18 4.32
C MET A 34 -0.71 10.22 5.80
N ARG A 35 -1.78 9.56 6.22
CA ARG A 35 -2.11 9.44 7.64
C ARG A 35 -2.71 8.07 7.93
N ARG A 36 -2.16 7.42 8.98
CA ARG A 36 -2.67 6.16 9.50
C ARG A 36 -3.91 6.41 10.35
N VAL A 37 -4.90 5.56 10.22
CA VAL A 37 -6.09 5.51 11.05
C VAL A 37 -6.44 4.06 11.34
N SER A 38 -6.80 3.76 12.58
CA SER A 38 -7.16 2.40 12.99
C SER A 38 -8.65 2.31 13.29
N PHE A 39 -9.28 1.24 12.82
CA PHE A 39 -10.66 0.89 13.09
C PHE A 39 -10.65 -0.52 13.71
N GLY A 40 -10.68 -0.60 15.05
CA GLY A 40 -10.44 -1.86 15.74
C GLY A 40 -9.03 -2.39 15.42
N ASP A 41 -8.94 -3.61 14.94
CA ASP A 41 -7.67 -4.25 14.58
C ASP A 41 -7.24 -3.95 13.14
N LEU A 42 -8.03 -3.19 12.40
CA LEU A 42 -7.73 -2.84 11.01
C LEU A 42 -7.01 -1.50 10.95
N ASP A 43 -5.78 -1.53 10.44
CA ASP A 43 -4.98 -0.33 10.21
C ASP A 43 -5.05 0.06 8.74
N ILE A 44 -5.43 1.31 8.50
CA ILE A 44 -5.59 1.88 7.16
C ILE A 44 -4.72 3.12 7.06
N VAL A 45 -4.14 3.34 5.89
CA VAL A 45 -3.53 4.62 5.55
C VAL A 45 -4.40 5.32 4.52
N VAL A 46 -4.73 6.59 4.80
CA VAL A 46 -5.36 7.48 3.83
C VAL A 46 -4.26 8.33 3.22
N ALA A 47 -4.18 8.33 1.90
CA ALA A 47 -3.15 9.05 1.16
C ALA A 47 -3.79 10.07 0.24
N HIS A 48 -3.25 11.28 0.22
CA HIS A 48 -3.65 12.34 -0.70
C HIS A 48 -2.72 12.33 -1.90
N THR A 49 -3.01 11.47 -2.86
CA THR A 49 -2.19 11.27 -4.05
C THR A 49 -2.44 12.36 -5.08
N SER A 50 -1.61 12.39 -6.13
CA SER A 50 -1.81 13.27 -7.29
C SER A 50 -3.09 12.97 -8.08
N HIS A 51 -3.70 11.79 -7.87
CA HIS A 51 -4.97 11.40 -8.50
C HIS A 51 -6.18 11.54 -7.57
N GLY A 52 -5.97 11.96 -6.32
CA GLY A 52 -7.02 12.12 -5.31
C GLY A 52 -6.79 11.25 -4.08
N LEU A 53 -7.79 11.21 -3.20
CA LEU A 53 -7.73 10.41 -1.98
C LEU A 53 -7.87 8.94 -2.28
N VAL A 54 -7.05 8.14 -1.59
CA VAL A 54 -7.20 6.69 -1.52
C VAL A 54 -7.09 6.22 -0.06
N ALA A 55 -7.77 5.15 0.26
CA ALA A 55 -7.63 4.45 1.54
C ALA A 55 -7.21 3.01 1.25
N ILE A 56 -6.13 2.58 1.84
CA ILE A 56 -5.54 1.24 1.62
C ILE A 56 -5.16 0.60 2.94
N ASP A 57 -4.98 -0.73 2.94
CA ASP A 57 -4.38 -1.41 4.08
C ASP A 57 -3.03 -0.79 4.42
N ASP A 58 -2.80 -0.48 5.69
CA ASP A 58 -1.48 -0.02 6.15
C ASP A 58 -0.55 -1.21 6.36
N ARG A 59 -0.44 -2.04 5.33
CA ARG A 59 0.38 -3.25 5.32
C ARG A 59 1.00 -3.41 3.94
N CYS A 60 2.33 -3.42 3.89
CA CYS A 60 3.03 -3.68 2.65
C CYS A 60 2.65 -5.08 2.11
N PRO A 61 2.26 -5.19 0.84
CA PRO A 61 1.92 -6.48 0.23
C PRO A 61 3.05 -7.51 0.23
N HIS A 62 4.27 -7.10 0.56
CA HIS A 62 5.44 -7.97 0.66
C HIS A 62 5.53 -8.63 2.04
N MET A 63 5.76 -7.85 3.11
CA MET A 63 5.98 -8.36 4.46
C MET A 63 5.19 -7.60 5.53
N ALA A 64 4.07 -7.01 5.17
CA ALA A 64 3.14 -6.37 6.09
C ALA A 64 3.71 -5.20 6.91
N ALA A 65 4.80 -4.57 6.46
CA ALA A 65 5.32 -3.36 7.09
C ALA A 65 4.35 -2.18 6.94
N PRO A 66 4.28 -1.25 7.90
CA PRO A 66 3.41 -0.09 7.79
C PRO A 66 3.81 0.80 6.61
N LEU A 67 2.90 0.97 5.65
CA LEU A 67 3.12 1.85 4.49
C LEU A 67 3.04 3.33 4.88
N SER A 68 2.31 3.66 5.94
CA SER A 68 2.08 5.03 6.38
C SER A 68 3.34 5.78 6.79
N ILE A 69 4.38 5.07 7.20
CA ILE A 69 5.69 5.65 7.54
C ILE A 69 6.68 5.61 6.37
N GLY A 70 6.22 5.15 5.20
CA GLY A 70 7.01 5.21 3.97
C GLY A 70 6.96 6.59 3.33
N GLU A 71 7.26 6.65 2.04
CA GLU A 71 7.29 7.90 1.29
C GLU A 71 6.25 7.87 0.17
N LEU A 72 5.51 8.97 0.04
CA LEU A 72 4.57 9.18 -1.05
C LEU A 72 5.11 10.27 -1.99
N ASP A 73 5.27 9.91 -3.26
CA ASP A 73 5.65 10.82 -4.32
C ASP A 73 4.59 10.75 -5.44
N GLY A 74 3.71 11.75 -5.51
CA GLY A 74 2.59 11.72 -6.43
C GLY A 74 1.63 10.57 -6.11
N CYS A 75 1.65 9.51 -6.91
CA CYS A 75 0.92 8.26 -6.69
C CYS A 75 1.81 7.11 -6.25
N LEU A 76 3.13 7.32 -6.16
CA LEU A 76 4.08 6.25 -5.88
C LEU A 76 4.37 6.19 -4.40
N LEU A 77 4.06 5.07 -3.78
CA LEU A 77 4.26 4.82 -2.36
C LEU A 77 5.38 3.80 -2.16
N ALA A 78 6.45 4.22 -1.49
CA ALA A 78 7.58 3.37 -1.18
C ALA A 78 7.47 2.78 0.23
N CYS A 79 7.64 1.47 0.34
CA CYS A 79 7.66 0.77 1.62
C CYS A 79 8.97 1.09 2.37
N PRO A 80 8.90 1.40 3.67
CA PRO A 80 10.11 1.78 4.41
C PRO A 80 11.06 0.63 4.70
N LEU A 81 10.59 -0.62 4.59
CA LEU A 81 11.39 -1.77 5.03
C LEU A 81 12.34 -2.29 3.96
N HIS A 82 11.87 -2.54 2.73
CA HIS A 82 12.68 -3.11 1.65
C HIS A 82 12.60 -2.30 0.35
N SER A 83 12.22 -1.03 0.43
CA SER A 83 12.18 -0.10 -0.70
C SER A 83 11.29 -0.53 -1.88
N GLY A 84 10.37 -1.47 -1.68
CA GLY A 84 9.34 -1.78 -2.67
C GLY A 84 8.48 -0.56 -2.92
N GLN A 85 8.12 -0.31 -4.19
CA GLN A 85 7.31 0.84 -4.56
C GLN A 85 6.06 0.40 -5.29
N PHE A 86 4.94 1.03 -4.95
CA PHE A 86 3.64 0.72 -5.51
C PHE A 86 3.02 1.96 -6.13
N ASP A 87 2.40 1.79 -7.29
CA ASP A 87 1.59 2.83 -7.90
C ASP A 87 0.17 2.73 -7.36
N LEU A 88 -0.27 3.71 -6.58
CA LEU A 88 -1.61 3.69 -5.96
C LEU A 88 -2.74 3.92 -6.97
N SER A 89 -2.44 4.34 -8.20
CA SER A 89 -3.43 4.43 -9.27
C SER A 89 -3.75 3.07 -9.90
N THR A 90 -2.87 2.09 -9.76
CA THR A 90 -3.04 0.73 -10.32
C THR A 90 -3.04 -0.36 -9.26
N GLY A 91 -2.45 -0.11 -8.09
CA GLY A 91 -2.25 -1.11 -7.04
C GLY A 91 -1.11 -2.08 -7.32
N LEU A 92 -0.36 -1.87 -8.40
CA LEU A 92 0.72 -2.75 -8.82
C LEU A 92 2.08 -2.24 -8.34
N PRO A 93 3.03 -3.16 -8.07
CA PRO A 93 4.39 -2.73 -7.79
C PRO A 93 5.04 -2.13 -9.04
N THR A 94 5.68 -0.98 -8.87
CA THR A 94 6.54 -0.36 -9.89
C THR A 94 8.00 -0.68 -9.64
N ARG A 95 8.33 -1.08 -8.42
CA ARG A 95 9.66 -1.50 -8.03
C ARG A 95 9.52 -2.60 -6.98
N MET A 96 10.16 -3.74 -7.23
CA MET A 96 10.14 -4.85 -6.29
C MET A 96 10.94 -4.52 -5.03
N PRO A 97 10.66 -5.18 -3.90
CA PRO A 97 11.52 -5.07 -2.73
C PRO A 97 12.96 -5.50 -3.03
N THR A 98 13.94 -4.98 -2.29
CA THR A 98 15.36 -5.33 -2.47
C THR A 98 15.64 -6.82 -2.28
N THR A 99 14.78 -7.52 -1.56
CA THR A 99 14.86 -8.97 -1.36
C THR A 99 14.37 -9.79 -2.57
N GLY A 100 13.80 -9.12 -3.58
CA GLY A 100 13.26 -9.79 -4.76
C GLY A 100 12.03 -10.65 -4.44
N GLY A 101 11.85 -11.72 -5.21
CA GLY A 101 10.75 -12.66 -5.05
C GLY A 101 9.82 -12.68 -6.26
N LEU A 102 8.59 -13.16 -6.04
CA LEU A 102 7.57 -13.21 -7.08
C LEU A 102 6.72 -11.94 -7.06
N ASP A 103 6.39 -11.40 -8.23
CA ASP A 103 5.40 -10.33 -8.31
C ASP A 103 3.97 -10.90 -8.23
N ALA A 104 2.97 -10.03 -8.33
CA ALA A 104 1.57 -10.44 -8.22
C ALA A 104 1.14 -11.44 -9.31
N ASP A 105 1.82 -11.44 -10.45
CA ASP A 105 1.55 -12.33 -11.57
C ASP A 105 2.40 -13.62 -11.52
N GLY A 106 3.26 -13.76 -10.51
CA GLY A 106 4.11 -14.92 -10.33
C GLY A 106 5.45 -14.88 -11.06
N ALA A 107 5.81 -13.73 -11.65
CA ALA A 107 7.11 -13.56 -12.28
C ALA A 107 8.21 -13.33 -11.24
N TYR A 108 9.34 -14.00 -11.42
CA TYR A 108 10.46 -13.89 -10.50
C TYR A 108 11.31 -12.64 -10.75
N HIS A 109 11.69 -11.99 -9.64
CA HIS A 109 12.62 -10.86 -9.65
C HIS A 109 13.77 -11.13 -8.68
N PRO A 110 15.04 -10.90 -9.09
CA PRO A 110 16.19 -11.18 -8.23
C PRO A 110 16.38 -10.13 -7.13
N VAL A 111 17.21 -10.45 -6.17
CA VAL A 111 17.73 -9.50 -5.18
C VAL A 111 18.43 -8.35 -5.94
N TRP A 112 18.23 -7.15 -5.47
CA TRP A 112 18.84 -5.96 -6.07
C TRP A 112 19.20 -4.93 -4.99
N ALA A 113 19.88 -3.88 -5.37
CA ALA A 113 20.18 -2.75 -4.50
C ALA A 113 20.00 -1.42 -5.24
N PRO A 114 19.68 -0.33 -4.52
CA PRO A 114 19.67 1.01 -5.11
C PRO A 114 21.05 1.37 -5.64
N GLU A 115 21.08 2.32 -6.58
CA GLU A 115 22.33 2.85 -7.14
C GLU A 115 23.28 3.29 -6.03
N GLY A 116 24.56 2.94 -6.14
CA GLY A 116 25.59 3.23 -5.15
C GLY A 116 25.67 2.24 -3.99
N ARG A 117 24.84 1.19 -3.99
CA ARG A 117 24.88 0.12 -2.98
C ARG A 117 25.00 -1.24 -3.67
N GLU A 118 25.62 -2.18 -2.98
CA GLU A 118 25.68 -3.56 -3.44
C GLU A 118 24.50 -4.36 -2.91
N PRO A 119 23.93 -5.28 -3.71
CA PRO A 119 22.91 -6.21 -3.22
C PRO A 119 23.47 -7.03 -2.05
N LYS A 120 22.61 -7.30 -1.06
CA LYS A 120 22.98 -8.20 0.03
C LYS A 120 23.26 -9.60 -0.52
N PRO A 121 24.24 -10.32 0.02
CA PRO A 121 24.48 -11.71 -0.37
C PRO A 121 23.22 -12.56 -0.18
N ASP A 122 22.95 -13.43 -1.13
CA ASP A 122 21.82 -14.35 -1.11
C ASP A 122 22.35 -15.78 -1.33
N PRO A 123 23.08 -16.35 -0.33
CA PRO A 123 23.66 -17.67 -0.48
C PRO A 123 22.56 -18.73 -0.59
N PRO A 124 22.80 -19.82 -1.36
CA PRO A 124 21.84 -20.92 -1.46
C PRO A 124 21.44 -21.49 -0.10
N GLY A 125 20.17 -21.85 0.06
CA GLY A 125 19.63 -22.43 1.27
C GLY A 125 18.15 -22.12 1.44
N LEU A 126 17.57 -22.55 2.57
CA LEU A 126 16.13 -22.39 2.83
C LEU A 126 15.70 -20.94 2.86
N LYS A 127 16.53 -20.03 3.39
CA LYS A 127 16.20 -18.59 3.41
C LYS A 127 16.13 -17.99 2.02
N SER A 128 17.08 -18.34 1.17
CA SER A 128 17.09 -17.91 -0.24
C SER A 128 15.87 -18.44 -0.97
N GLU A 129 15.58 -19.72 -0.81
CA GLU A 129 14.41 -20.36 -1.41
C GLU A 129 13.10 -19.71 -0.93
N ALA A 130 12.97 -19.44 0.37
CA ALA A 130 11.80 -18.75 0.92
C ALA A 130 11.63 -17.36 0.32
N ARG A 131 12.71 -16.59 0.16
CA ARG A 131 12.65 -15.26 -0.49
C ARG A 131 12.21 -15.37 -1.94
N ARG A 132 12.70 -16.35 -2.67
CA ARG A 132 12.32 -16.56 -4.09
C ARG A 132 10.84 -16.87 -4.26
N LEU A 133 10.24 -17.54 -3.29
CA LEU A 133 8.83 -17.94 -3.33
C LEU A 133 7.91 -16.93 -2.63
N THR A 134 8.47 -15.93 -1.96
CA THR A 134 7.67 -14.86 -1.35
C THR A 134 7.07 -13.98 -2.43
N ARG A 135 5.74 -13.92 -2.45
CA ARG A 135 5.01 -13.15 -3.45
C ARG A 135 4.64 -11.78 -2.93
N VAL A 136 4.96 -10.74 -3.71
CA VAL A 136 4.44 -9.39 -3.49
C VAL A 136 3.05 -9.33 -4.09
N ARG A 137 2.05 -9.14 -3.23
CA ARG A 137 0.65 -9.10 -3.65
C ARG A 137 0.25 -7.67 -4.02
N ARG A 138 -1.00 -7.51 -4.47
CA ARG A 138 -1.53 -6.19 -4.82
C ARG A 138 -2.02 -5.46 -3.59
N ILE A 139 -2.04 -4.13 -3.66
CA ILE A 139 -2.62 -3.27 -2.64
C ILE A 139 -4.12 -3.59 -2.48
N ARG A 140 -4.63 -3.48 -1.26
CA ARG A 140 -6.05 -3.65 -0.96
C ARG A 140 -6.66 -2.28 -0.64
N TYR A 141 -7.75 -1.95 -1.30
CA TYR A 141 -8.38 -0.62 -1.23
C TYR A 141 -9.71 -0.65 -0.48
N TYR A 142 -10.03 0.49 0.13
CA TYR A 142 -11.31 0.73 0.79
C TYR A 142 -11.97 1.97 0.18
N PRO A 143 -13.31 1.97 0.00
CA PRO A 143 -14.00 3.18 -0.42
C PRO A 143 -13.77 4.31 0.57
N VAL A 144 -13.54 5.50 0.05
CA VAL A 144 -13.32 6.70 0.85
C VAL A 144 -14.22 7.80 0.32
N ARG A 145 -14.70 8.68 1.19
CA ARG A 145 -15.49 9.85 0.82
C ARG A 145 -15.20 11.00 1.78
N VAL A 146 -15.61 12.20 1.39
CA VAL A 146 -15.55 13.39 2.25
C VAL A 146 -16.97 13.88 2.45
N VAL A 147 -17.39 14.00 3.70
CA VAL A 147 -18.71 14.50 4.09
C VAL A 147 -18.52 15.62 5.12
N ASP A 148 -19.04 16.81 4.81
CA ASP A 148 -18.90 17.99 5.68
C ASP A 148 -17.46 18.24 6.13
N GLY A 149 -16.50 18.07 5.22
CA GLY A 149 -15.07 18.27 5.47
C GLY A 149 -14.39 17.16 6.26
N VAL A 150 -15.07 16.03 6.50
CA VAL A 150 -14.52 14.88 7.23
C VAL A 150 -14.32 13.71 6.27
N ILE A 151 -13.12 13.12 6.30
CA ILE A 151 -12.83 11.91 5.54
C ILE A 151 -13.48 10.73 6.24
N GLU A 152 -14.21 9.92 5.47
CA GLU A 152 -14.85 8.69 5.94
C GLU A 152 -14.39 7.52 5.08
N VAL A 153 -14.21 6.35 5.71
CA VAL A 153 -13.75 5.12 5.07
C VAL A 153 -14.77 4.01 5.30
N ALA A 154 -15.10 3.28 4.25
CA ALA A 154 -15.97 2.10 4.36
C ALA A 154 -15.16 0.92 4.87
N VAL A 155 -15.37 0.57 6.15
CA VAL A 155 -14.61 -0.45 6.85
C VAL A 155 -15.48 -1.69 7.04
N PRO A 156 -15.07 -2.86 6.50
CA PRO A 156 -15.82 -4.09 6.69
C PRO A 156 -15.96 -4.43 8.17
N ALA A 157 -17.12 -4.95 8.56
CA ALA A 157 -17.31 -5.51 9.90
C ALA A 157 -16.46 -6.79 10.05
N GLU A 158 -15.96 -7.02 11.26
CA GLU A 158 -15.24 -8.27 11.58
C GLU A 158 -16.18 -9.49 11.58
#